data_19aeeb4900cb5cec0239a340f04cd92a
#
_entry.id   19aeeb4900cb5cec0239a340f04cd92a
#
_cell.length_a   1.000
_cell.length_b   1.000
_cell.length_c   1.000
_cell.angle_alpha   90.00
_cell.angle_beta   90.00
_cell.angle_gamma   90.00
#
_symmetry.space_group_name_H-M   'P 1'
#
loop_
_entity.id
_entity.type
_entity.pdbx_description
1 polymer ?
#
loop_
_entity_poly.entity_id
_entity_poly.type
_entity_poly.pdbx_seq_one_letter_code
_entity_poly.pdbx_strand_id
1 'polypeptide(L)'
;MKSERIMKIFEQYVRKYDMNNSYIKSRYFHSLKVMEICRDLATGLGIFSPEEVAVCELIGLFHEIGNFSKTPNYQMDDINDAYNRTIDVLFNKKLIREISKDTKYDNIIKMAIFAYDKNGFPADIDEKSRHMCAIIKDAHNLDSFRLFVNYPYVDTVIKSYPNSLVYDDFKSFKTI
;
A
#
# COMPACT_ATOMS: atom_id res chain seq x y z
N MET A 1 -0.32 -19.25 -2.95
CA MET A 1 -1.46 -18.31 -3.03
C MET A 1 -1.74 -18.01 -4.49
N LYS A 2 -3.02 -17.91 -4.95
CA LYS A 2 -3.31 -17.64 -6.37
C LYS A 2 -3.69 -16.17 -6.53
N SER A 3 -3.01 -15.43 -7.39
CA SER A 3 -3.24 -13.99 -7.64
C SER A 3 -4.70 -13.68 -8.03
N GLU A 4 -5.35 -14.56 -8.80
CA GLU A 4 -6.78 -14.41 -9.15
C GLU A 4 -7.70 -14.38 -7.91
N ARG A 5 -7.42 -15.20 -6.90
CA ARG A 5 -8.20 -15.21 -5.65
C ARG A 5 -7.99 -13.95 -4.84
N ILE A 6 -6.76 -13.48 -4.76
CA ILE A 6 -6.39 -12.22 -4.08
C ILE A 6 -7.17 -11.07 -4.71
N MET A 7 -7.14 -10.94 -6.03
CA MET A 7 -7.84 -9.91 -6.78
C MET A 7 -9.35 -9.98 -6.58
N LYS A 8 -9.95 -11.16 -6.69
CA LYS A 8 -11.40 -11.35 -6.49
C LYS A 8 -11.87 -10.86 -5.13
N ILE A 9 -11.13 -11.17 -4.06
CA ILE A 9 -11.47 -10.76 -2.69
C ILE A 9 -11.34 -9.24 -2.52
N PHE A 10 -10.29 -8.65 -3.09
CA PHE A 10 -10.13 -7.20 -3.11
C PHE A 10 -11.30 -6.50 -3.80
N GLU A 11 -11.67 -6.93 -5.00
CA GLU A 11 -12.80 -6.36 -5.75
C GLU A 11 -14.12 -6.52 -4.99
N GLN A 12 -14.37 -7.68 -4.38
CA GLN A 12 -15.57 -7.89 -3.56
C GLN A 12 -15.62 -6.95 -2.36
N TYR A 13 -14.47 -6.64 -1.77
CA TYR A 13 -14.40 -5.68 -0.67
C TYR A 13 -14.69 -4.26 -1.16
N VAL A 14 -14.04 -3.83 -2.25
CA VAL A 14 -14.15 -2.47 -2.78
C VAL A 14 -15.54 -2.16 -3.34
N ARG A 15 -16.25 -3.16 -3.90
CA ARG A 15 -17.63 -3.01 -4.39
C ARG A 15 -18.65 -2.56 -3.33
N LYS A 16 -18.29 -2.57 -2.06
CA LYS A 16 -19.12 -2.02 -0.96
C LYS A 16 -19.12 -0.49 -0.93
N TYR A 17 -18.24 0.16 -1.71
CA TYR A 17 -18.04 1.60 -1.73
C TYR A 17 -18.40 2.17 -3.10
N ASP A 18 -18.79 3.46 -3.12
CA ASP A 18 -19.19 4.13 -4.35
C ASP A 18 -17.99 4.42 -5.27
N MET A 19 -17.89 3.67 -6.35
CA MET A 19 -16.84 3.84 -7.36
C MET A 19 -16.99 5.10 -8.22
N ASN A 20 -18.11 5.85 -8.13
CA ASN A 20 -18.24 7.16 -8.74
C ASN A 20 -17.53 8.24 -7.90
N ASN A 21 -17.28 7.97 -6.63
CA ASN A 21 -16.47 8.84 -5.78
C ASN A 21 -15.02 8.83 -6.27
N SER A 22 -14.49 10.01 -6.62
CA SER A 22 -13.14 10.17 -7.17
C SER A 22 -12.05 9.68 -6.23
N TYR A 23 -12.23 9.85 -4.91
CA TYR A 23 -11.30 9.37 -3.90
C TYR A 23 -11.23 7.83 -3.89
N ILE A 24 -12.39 7.15 -3.84
CA ILE A 24 -12.47 5.70 -3.87
C ILE A 24 -11.86 5.15 -5.16
N LYS A 25 -12.22 5.75 -6.30
CA LYS A 25 -11.68 5.37 -7.62
C LYS A 25 -10.17 5.53 -7.68
N SER A 26 -9.63 6.63 -7.16
CA SER A 26 -8.19 6.87 -7.11
C SER A 26 -7.47 5.81 -6.25
N ARG A 27 -8.00 5.48 -5.07
CA ARG A 27 -7.46 4.44 -4.20
C ARG A 27 -7.48 3.06 -4.84
N TYR A 28 -8.54 2.73 -5.56
CA TYR A 28 -8.63 1.48 -6.30
C TYR A 28 -7.49 1.34 -7.32
N PHE A 29 -7.31 2.33 -8.19
CA PHE A 29 -6.24 2.28 -9.20
C PHE A 29 -4.83 2.35 -8.59
N HIS A 30 -4.64 3.11 -7.52
CA HIS A 30 -3.40 3.13 -6.77
C HIS A 30 -3.05 1.74 -6.22
N SER A 31 -3.98 1.08 -5.55
CA SER A 31 -3.78 -0.28 -5.01
C SER A 31 -3.40 -1.28 -6.11
N LEU A 32 -4.06 -1.23 -7.28
CA LEU A 32 -3.73 -2.08 -8.42
C LEU A 32 -2.31 -1.83 -8.92
N LYS A 33 -1.94 -0.55 -9.05
CA LYS A 33 -0.61 -0.19 -9.56
C LYS A 33 0.51 -0.55 -8.60
N VAL A 34 0.32 -0.30 -7.31
CA VAL A 34 1.29 -0.72 -6.28
C VAL A 34 1.44 -2.24 -6.25
N MET A 35 0.36 -3.01 -6.40
CA MET A 35 0.43 -4.47 -6.54
C MET A 35 1.31 -4.90 -7.72
N GLU A 36 1.11 -4.32 -8.91
CA GLU A 36 1.91 -4.61 -10.11
C GLU A 36 3.40 -4.33 -9.86
N ILE A 37 3.72 -3.16 -9.32
CA ILE A 37 5.10 -2.75 -9.03
C ILE A 37 5.72 -3.68 -7.98
N CYS A 38 4.99 -4.05 -6.92
CA CYS A 38 5.47 -5.01 -5.92
C CYS A 38 5.83 -6.36 -6.56
N ARG A 39 4.98 -6.87 -7.45
CA ARG A 39 5.26 -8.11 -8.18
C ARG A 39 6.52 -7.99 -9.04
N ASP A 40 6.62 -6.90 -9.80
CA ASP A 40 7.73 -6.70 -10.74
C ASP A 40 9.06 -6.55 -10.00
N LEU A 41 9.10 -5.79 -8.89
CA LEU A 41 10.27 -5.66 -8.03
C LEU A 41 10.64 -7.00 -7.38
N ALA A 42 9.66 -7.71 -6.79
CA ALA A 42 9.92 -9.00 -6.14
C ALA A 42 10.43 -10.05 -7.14
N THR A 43 9.88 -10.07 -8.37
CA THR A 43 10.33 -10.97 -9.43
C THR A 43 11.73 -10.59 -9.91
N GLY A 44 11.99 -9.31 -10.13
CA GLY A 44 13.27 -8.80 -10.62
C GLY A 44 14.44 -9.04 -9.67
N LEU A 45 14.21 -9.05 -8.37
CA LEU A 45 15.24 -9.39 -7.38
C LEU A 45 15.70 -10.85 -7.44
N GLY A 46 14.84 -11.77 -7.90
CA GLY A 46 15.19 -13.19 -8.07
C GLY A 46 15.46 -13.98 -6.79
N ILE A 47 15.21 -13.41 -5.61
CA ILE A 47 15.47 -14.02 -4.30
C ILE A 47 14.20 -14.60 -3.64
N PHE A 48 13.04 -14.37 -4.22
CA PHE A 48 11.75 -14.80 -3.70
C PHE A 48 11.22 -16.02 -4.45
N SER A 49 10.62 -16.94 -3.71
CA SER A 49 9.81 -18.02 -4.30
C SER A 49 8.53 -17.44 -4.93
N PRO A 50 7.87 -18.19 -5.84
CA PRO A 50 6.59 -17.75 -6.40
C PRO A 50 5.51 -17.45 -5.35
N GLU A 51 5.54 -18.15 -4.19
CA GLU A 51 4.63 -17.88 -3.08
C GLU A 51 4.95 -16.55 -2.41
N GLU A 52 6.21 -16.22 -2.22
CA GLU A 52 6.65 -14.96 -1.60
C GLU A 52 6.40 -13.76 -2.54
N VAL A 53 6.56 -13.94 -3.85
CA VAL A 53 6.13 -12.94 -4.84
C VAL A 53 4.63 -12.66 -4.70
N ALA A 54 3.80 -13.68 -4.56
CA ALA A 54 2.36 -13.50 -4.33
C ALA A 54 2.04 -12.82 -2.99
N VAL A 55 2.90 -12.97 -1.97
CA VAL A 55 2.79 -12.20 -0.72
C VAL A 55 3.10 -10.73 -0.95
N CYS A 56 4.12 -10.40 -1.74
CA CYS A 56 4.42 -9.01 -2.11
C CYS A 56 3.27 -8.37 -2.91
N GLU A 57 2.66 -9.11 -3.86
CA GLU A 57 1.44 -8.68 -4.56
C GLU A 57 0.30 -8.37 -3.59
N LEU A 58 0.05 -9.30 -2.65
CA LEU A 58 -0.99 -9.12 -1.63
C LEU A 58 -0.74 -7.87 -0.79
N ILE A 59 0.49 -7.67 -0.30
CA ILE A 59 0.86 -6.50 0.48
C ILE A 59 0.57 -5.23 -0.34
N GLY A 60 1.03 -5.18 -1.59
CA GLY A 60 0.81 -4.04 -2.48
C GLY A 60 -0.67 -3.73 -2.71
N LEU A 61 -1.50 -4.76 -2.91
CA LEU A 61 -2.92 -4.59 -3.16
C LEU A 61 -3.71 -4.11 -1.94
N PHE A 62 -3.34 -4.60 -0.75
CA PHE A 62 -4.12 -4.38 0.47
C PHE A 62 -3.51 -3.37 1.44
N HIS A 63 -2.35 -2.75 1.13
CA HIS A 63 -1.64 -1.87 2.06
C HIS A 63 -2.48 -0.70 2.59
N GLU A 64 -3.46 -0.25 1.82
CA GLU A 64 -4.38 0.84 2.18
C GLU A 64 -5.86 0.42 2.20
N ILE A 65 -6.18 -0.85 2.35
CA ILE A 65 -7.57 -1.35 2.28
C ILE A 65 -8.49 -0.70 3.31
N GLY A 66 -7.97 -0.29 4.46
CA GLY A 66 -8.72 0.43 5.49
C GLY A 66 -9.13 1.85 5.08
N ASN A 67 -8.47 2.44 4.09
CA ASN A 67 -8.76 3.79 3.63
C ASN A 67 -10.02 3.89 2.74
N PHE A 68 -10.54 2.78 2.22
CA PHE A 68 -11.80 2.77 1.47
C PHE A 68 -13.01 3.17 2.33
N SER A 69 -12.96 3.00 3.64
CA SER A 69 -14.02 3.42 4.57
C SER A 69 -14.03 4.91 4.92
N LYS A 70 -13.06 5.69 4.47
CA LYS A 70 -12.99 7.13 4.73
C LYS A 70 -14.02 7.89 3.91
N THR A 71 -14.66 8.87 4.54
CA THR A 71 -15.51 9.85 3.86
C THR A 71 -14.70 11.06 3.40
N PRO A 72 -15.13 11.80 2.35
CA PRO A 72 -14.40 12.96 1.83
C PRO A 72 -14.18 14.12 2.80
N ASN A 73 -14.92 14.18 3.91
CA ASN A 73 -14.84 15.25 4.93
C ASN A 73 -13.82 14.94 6.05
N TYR A 74 -12.91 14.04 5.77
CA TYR A 74 -11.96 13.57 6.74
C TYR A 74 -10.89 14.63 7.02
N GLN A 75 -10.81 15.11 8.26
CA GLN A 75 -9.67 15.87 8.76
C GLN A 75 -8.46 14.95 8.82
N MET A 76 -7.25 15.48 8.58
CA MET A 76 -5.98 14.74 8.63
C MET A 76 -5.87 13.98 9.95
N ASP A 77 -6.33 12.73 9.95
CA ASP A 77 -6.07 11.84 11.07
C ASP A 77 -4.64 11.31 10.98
N ASP A 78 -4.11 11.07 12.15
CA ASP A 78 -2.81 10.48 12.40
C ASP A 78 -2.53 9.32 11.43
N ILE A 79 -1.34 9.31 10.86
CA ILE A 79 -0.81 8.25 9.98
C ILE A 79 -0.99 6.87 10.64
N ASN A 80 -0.85 6.81 11.98
CA ASN A 80 -1.11 5.59 12.75
C ASN A 80 -2.52 5.04 12.60
N ASP A 81 -3.50 5.88 12.29
CA ASP A 81 -4.88 5.46 12.12
C ASP A 81 -5.11 4.73 10.78
N ALA A 82 -4.38 5.06 9.72
CA ALA A 82 -4.44 4.36 8.43
C ALA A 82 -3.93 2.91 8.55
N TYR A 83 -2.81 2.71 9.26
CA TYR A 83 -2.30 1.40 9.59
C TYR A 83 -3.32 0.60 10.40
N ASN A 84 -3.82 1.17 11.50
CA ASN A 84 -4.76 0.48 12.39
C ASN A 84 -6.04 0.07 11.67
N ARG A 85 -6.60 0.92 10.79
CA ARG A 85 -7.76 0.57 9.95
C ARG A 85 -7.48 -0.59 9.00
N THR A 86 -6.31 -0.58 8.37
CA THR A 86 -5.90 -1.64 7.45
C THR A 86 -5.72 -2.96 8.19
N ILE A 87 -5.07 -2.94 9.35
CA ILE A 87 -4.91 -4.13 10.19
C ILE A 87 -6.26 -4.64 10.72
N ASP A 88 -7.16 -3.74 11.09
CA ASP A 88 -8.51 -4.12 11.51
C ASP A 88 -9.26 -4.87 10.41
N VAL A 89 -9.25 -4.36 9.18
CA VAL A 89 -9.90 -5.01 8.04
C VAL A 89 -9.26 -6.37 7.74
N LEU A 90 -7.94 -6.43 7.66
CA LEU A 90 -7.26 -7.65 7.27
C LEU A 90 -7.31 -8.74 8.34
N PHE A 91 -7.02 -8.37 9.59
CA PHE A 91 -6.79 -9.36 10.65
C PHE A 91 -7.93 -9.47 11.66
N ASN A 92 -8.48 -8.37 12.17
CA ASN A 92 -9.57 -8.43 13.14
C ASN A 92 -10.89 -8.85 12.47
N LYS A 93 -11.22 -8.26 11.31
CA LYS A 93 -12.37 -8.67 10.48
C LYS A 93 -12.08 -9.88 9.59
N LYS A 94 -10.86 -10.44 9.70
CA LYS A 94 -10.44 -11.71 9.09
C LYS A 94 -10.48 -11.77 7.58
N LEU A 95 -10.43 -10.64 6.86
CA LEU A 95 -10.42 -10.62 5.39
C LEU A 95 -9.23 -11.44 4.84
N ILE A 96 -8.09 -11.41 5.51
CA ILE A 96 -6.90 -12.20 5.15
C ILE A 96 -7.20 -13.71 5.16
N ARG A 97 -8.12 -14.19 6.00
CA ARG A 97 -8.49 -15.62 6.08
C ARG A 97 -9.35 -16.08 4.90
N GLU A 98 -9.96 -15.16 4.19
CA GLU A 98 -10.63 -15.45 2.92
C GLU A 98 -9.60 -15.70 1.80
N ILE A 99 -8.40 -15.07 1.90
CA ILE A 99 -7.29 -15.23 0.95
C ILE A 99 -6.50 -16.49 1.28
N SER A 100 -6.04 -16.63 2.53
CA SER A 100 -5.26 -17.76 3.01
C SER A 100 -5.67 -18.15 4.43
N LYS A 101 -5.81 -19.45 4.66
CA LYS A 101 -5.99 -20.00 6.03
C LYS A 101 -4.65 -20.12 6.77
N ASP A 102 -3.54 -20.16 6.05
CA ASP A 102 -2.20 -20.22 6.61
C ASP A 102 -1.81 -18.87 7.20
N THR A 103 -1.17 -18.91 8.35
CA THR A 103 -0.72 -17.73 9.11
C THR A 103 0.77 -17.43 8.94
N LYS A 104 1.47 -18.25 8.16
CA LYS A 104 2.93 -18.17 7.95
C LYS A 104 3.42 -16.76 7.63
N TYR A 105 2.67 -16.03 6.83
CA TYR A 105 3.05 -14.69 6.36
C TYR A 105 2.37 -13.54 7.12
N ASP A 106 1.57 -13.82 8.14
CA ASP A 106 0.82 -12.77 8.85
C ASP A 106 1.72 -11.69 9.44
N ASN A 107 2.83 -12.09 10.06
CA ASN A 107 3.75 -11.15 10.70
C ASN A 107 4.43 -10.25 9.67
N ILE A 108 4.92 -10.81 8.56
CA ILE A 108 5.57 -9.99 7.54
C ILE A 108 4.58 -9.07 6.83
N ILE A 109 3.34 -9.50 6.60
CA ILE A 109 2.29 -8.65 6.04
C ILE A 109 2.02 -7.45 6.95
N LYS A 110 1.84 -7.67 8.26
CA LYS A 110 1.66 -6.59 9.25
C LYS A 110 2.85 -5.65 9.27
N MET A 111 4.05 -6.21 9.30
CA MET A 111 5.30 -5.45 9.35
C MET A 111 5.50 -4.60 8.09
N ALA A 112 5.23 -5.15 6.91
CA ALA A 112 5.38 -4.44 5.65
C ALA A 112 4.35 -3.29 5.52
N ILE A 113 3.08 -3.51 5.91
CA ILE A 113 2.05 -2.47 5.94
C ILE A 113 2.43 -1.36 6.95
N PHE A 114 3.07 -1.70 8.05
CA PHE A 114 3.58 -0.70 9.01
C PHE A 114 4.76 0.07 8.43
N ALA A 115 5.69 -0.61 7.77
CA ALA A 115 6.99 -0.06 7.34
C ALA A 115 6.89 0.91 6.16
N TYR A 116 5.87 0.79 5.26
CA TYR A 116 5.79 1.64 4.08
C TYR A 116 5.67 3.13 4.43
N ASP A 117 5.09 3.43 5.59
CA ASP A 117 4.80 4.78 6.10
C ASP A 117 5.84 5.31 7.10
N LYS A 118 6.81 4.48 7.50
CA LYS A 118 7.79 4.82 8.52
C LYS A 118 9.20 4.95 7.94
N ASN A 119 9.97 5.90 8.48
CA ASN A 119 11.37 6.09 8.11
C ASN A 119 12.28 5.08 8.82
N GLY A 120 12.06 3.78 8.60
CA GLY A 120 12.91 2.74 9.18
C GLY A 120 12.25 1.38 9.28
N PHE A 121 13.09 0.37 9.44
CA PHE A 121 12.68 -1.01 9.69
C PHE A 121 13.01 -1.40 11.12
N PRO A 122 12.30 -2.37 11.73
CA PRO A 122 12.72 -2.95 13.01
C PRO A 122 14.17 -3.44 12.94
N ALA A 123 14.93 -3.27 14.01
CA ALA A 123 16.36 -3.60 14.05
C ALA A 123 16.62 -5.09 13.81
N ASP A 124 15.76 -5.96 14.35
CA ASP A 124 15.93 -7.42 14.37
C ASP A 124 15.14 -8.14 13.25
N ILE A 125 14.90 -7.47 12.13
CA ILE A 125 14.22 -8.06 10.98
C ILE A 125 15.22 -8.83 10.11
N ASP A 126 14.88 -10.06 9.71
CA ASP A 126 15.70 -10.83 8.76
C ASP A 126 15.79 -10.16 7.40
N GLU A 127 16.84 -10.49 6.63
CA GLU A 127 17.14 -9.83 5.36
C GLU A 127 16.00 -9.97 4.34
N LYS A 128 15.38 -11.14 4.25
CA LYS A 128 14.29 -11.39 3.31
C LYS A 128 13.03 -10.58 3.67
N SER A 129 12.68 -10.53 4.93
CA SER A 129 11.59 -9.68 5.45
C SER A 129 11.88 -8.20 5.24
N ARG A 130 13.14 -7.78 5.38
CA ARG A 130 13.59 -6.41 5.08
C ARG A 130 13.36 -6.06 3.61
N HIS A 131 13.69 -6.96 2.70
CA HIS A 131 13.43 -6.75 1.27
C HIS A 131 11.92 -6.64 0.96
N MET A 132 11.07 -7.47 1.57
CA MET A 132 9.61 -7.34 1.39
C MET A 132 9.06 -5.99 1.87
N CYS A 133 9.57 -5.51 3.02
CA CYS A 133 9.21 -4.18 3.53
C CYS A 133 9.73 -3.05 2.63
N ALA A 134 10.92 -3.20 2.04
CA ALA A 134 11.48 -2.23 1.09
C ALA A 134 10.66 -2.19 -0.20
N ILE A 135 10.28 -3.36 -0.74
CA ILE A 135 9.48 -3.47 -1.97
C ILE A 135 8.19 -2.66 -1.87
N ILE A 136 7.41 -2.79 -0.80
CA ILE A 136 6.16 -2.03 -0.67
C ILE A 136 6.42 -0.54 -0.56
N LYS A 137 7.46 -0.12 0.15
CA LYS A 137 7.84 1.29 0.27
C LYS A 137 8.23 1.88 -1.08
N ASP A 138 9.07 1.18 -1.83
CA ASP A 138 9.52 1.63 -3.15
C ASP A 138 8.37 1.63 -4.16
N ALA A 139 7.54 0.60 -4.17
CA ALA A 139 6.37 0.50 -5.03
C ALA A 139 5.37 1.63 -4.77
N HIS A 140 5.08 1.93 -3.51
CA HIS A 140 4.21 3.04 -3.12
C HIS A 140 4.78 4.39 -3.55
N ASN A 141 6.08 4.63 -3.35
CA ASN A 141 6.76 5.85 -3.76
C ASN A 141 6.73 6.01 -5.30
N LEU A 142 7.04 4.95 -6.05
CA LEU A 142 6.99 4.96 -7.51
C LEU A 142 5.60 5.30 -8.05
N ASP A 143 4.54 4.74 -7.48
CA ASP A 143 3.18 5.08 -7.90
C ASP A 143 2.77 6.50 -7.46
N SER A 144 3.22 6.96 -6.31
CA SER A 144 3.03 8.34 -5.86
C SER A 144 3.70 9.33 -6.82
N PHE A 145 4.91 9.06 -7.30
CA PHE A 145 5.55 9.85 -8.35
C PHE A 145 4.75 9.83 -9.66
N ARG A 146 4.27 8.66 -10.09
CA ARG A 146 3.43 8.54 -11.29
C ARG A 146 2.17 9.39 -11.18
N LEU A 147 1.48 9.33 -10.06
CA LEU A 147 0.29 10.14 -9.80
C LEU A 147 0.63 11.63 -9.82
N PHE A 148 1.74 11.99 -9.20
CA PHE A 148 2.21 13.37 -9.14
C PHE A 148 2.51 13.98 -10.52
N VAL A 149 3.19 13.23 -11.39
CA VAL A 149 3.57 13.69 -12.74
C VAL A 149 2.36 13.78 -13.68
N ASN A 150 1.39 12.87 -13.54
CA ASN A 150 0.26 12.78 -14.48
C ASN A 150 -0.97 13.62 -14.07
N TYR A 151 -1.01 14.16 -12.87
CA TYR A 151 -2.14 14.97 -12.41
C TYR A 151 -1.69 16.42 -12.13
N PRO A 152 -2.18 17.42 -12.88
CA PRO A 152 -1.85 18.83 -12.67
C PRO A 152 -2.37 19.41 -11.34
N TYR A 153 -3.12 18.64 -10.55
CA TYR A 153 -3.59 18.98 -9.21
C TYR A 153 -2.57 18.71 -8.11
N VAL A 154 -1.30 18.73 -8.46
CA VAL A 154 -0.15 18.60 -7.57
C VAL A 154 -0.28 19.51 -6.34
N ASP A 155 -0.73 20.76 -6.49
CA ASP A 155 -0.87 21.69 -5.38
C ASP A 155 -1.92 21.26 -4.34
N THR A 156 -2.93 20.50 -4.74
CA THR A 156 -3.95 19.98 -3.82
C THR A 156 -3.43 18.77 -3.05
N VAL A 157 -2.71 17.88 -3.73
CA VAL A 157 -2.08 16.70 -3.11
C VAL A 157 -0.94 17.14 -2.16
N ILE A 158 -0.11 18.08 -2.57
CA ILE A 158 0.97 18.66 -1.75
C ILE A 158 0.39 19.35 -0.50
N LYS A 159 -0.70 20.08 -0.60
CA LYS A 159 -1.37 20.69 0.55
C LYS A 159 -1.96 19.66 1.52
N SER A 160 -2.29 18.46 1.02
CA SER A 160 -2.79 17.36 1.84
C SER A 160 -1.70 16.58 2.58
N TYR A 161 -0.43 16.73 2.19
CA TYR A 161 0.72 16.06 2.80
C TYR A 161 1.88 17.04 3.10
N PRO A 162 1.67 18.10 3.89
CA PRO A 162 2.63 19.17 4.08
C PRO A 162 3.94 18.75 4.76
N ASN A 163 3.97 17.59 5.42
CA ASN A 163 5.10 17.08 6.20
C ASN A 163 5.70 15.78 5.62
N SER A 164 5.40 15.42 4.37
CA SER A 164 6.03 14.25 3.76
C SER A 164 7.44 14.61 3.27
N LEU A 165 8.41 13.69 3.38
CA LEU A 165 9.75 13.84 2.82
C LEU A 165 9.69 14.14 1.31
N VAL A 166 8.71 13.58 0.61
CA VAL A 166 8.41 13.88 -0.80
C VAL A 166 8.11 15.35 -1.03
N TYR A 167 7.49 16.04 -0.07
CA TYR A 167 7.19 17.48 -0.17
C TYR A 167 8.46 18.34 -0.13
N ASP A 168 9.40 18.04 0.74
CA ASP A 168 10.64 18.80 0.88
C ASP A 168 11.59 18.56 -0.31
N ASP A 169 11.68 17.33 -0.79
CA ASP A 169 12.44 17.00 -2.00
C ASP A 169 11.88 17.69 -3.24
N PHE A 170 10.55 17.80 -3.38
CA PHE A 170 9.92 18.48 -4.51
C PHE A 170 10.04 20.01 -4.48
N LYS A 171 10.11 20.64 -3.31
CA LYS A 171 10.42 22.07 -3.22
C LYS A 171 11.80 22.39 -3.82
N SER A 172 12.78 21.50 -3.62
CA SER A 172 14.12 21.68 -4.18
C SER A 172 14.16 21.54 -5.71
N PHE A 173 13.29 20.74 -6.33
CA PHE A 173 13.21 20.60 -7.78
C PHE A 173 12.52 21.77 -8.50
N LYS A 174 11.64 22.52 -7.84
CA LYS A 174 11.03 23.73 -8.43
C LYS A 174 11.95 24.95 -8.47
N THR A 175 13.15 24.86 -7.92
CA THR A 175 14.11 25.98 -7.83
C THR A 175 15.28 25.84 -8.82
N ILE A 176 15.24 24.86 -9.74
CA ILE A 176 16.14 24.71 -10.87
C ILE A 176 15.39 25.08 -12.16
#